data_c23ab690de08921f7ee09b408c1b5c4e
#
_entry.id   c23ab690de08921f7ee09b408c1b5c4e
#
_cell.length_a   1.000
_cell.length_b   1.000
_cell.length_c   1.000
_cell.angle_alpha   90.00
_cell.angle_beta   90.00
_cell.angle_gamma   90.00
#
_symmetry.space_group_name_H-M   'P 1'
#
loop_
_entity.id
_entity.type
_entity.pdbx_description
1 polymer ?
#
loop_
_entity_poly.entity_id
_entity_poly.type
_entity_poly.pdbx_seq_one_letter_code
_entity_poly.pdbx_strand_id
1 'polypeptide(L)'
;LKFEYIFRQVGFVILLAIIVAALVGLFSQGVVSSAEKINATKSVRLDYERFGRRQTESRMQLNFLVKAAGKSTISLTAENSNAYEPGSVWPQPDSMYSHGGTLYMVYDELKKGDSISVWIFITPSRAGKWNNVIRVNNEPGIQFWQFIYP
;
A
#
# COMPACT_ATOMS: atom_id res chain seq x y z
N LEU A 1 27.58 -21.90 35.26
CA LEU A 1 28.43 -22.13 34.09
C LEU A 1 27.65 -22.69 32.89
N LYS A 2 26.87 -23.75 33.08
CA LYS A 2 26.00 -24.26 31.99
C LYS A 2 24.88 -23.32 31.62
N PHE A 3 24.36 -22.57 32.56
CA PHE A 3 23.31 -21.62 32.36
C PHE A 3 23.76 -20.42 31.50
N GLU A 4 24.93 -19.88 31.76
CA GLU A 4 25.52 -18.79 30.98
C GLU A 4 25.81 -19.20 29.53
N TYR A 5 26.27 -20.41 29.32
CA TYR A 5 26.52 -20.95 27.99
C TYR A 5 25.22 -21.08 27.18
N ILE A 6 24.19 -21.67 27.79
CA ILE A 6 22.88 -21.85 27.17
C ILE A 6 22.23 -20.47 26.85
N PHE A 7 22.32 -19.55 27.82
CA PHE A 7 21.76 -18.21 27.66
C PHE A 7 22.43 -17.44 26.50
N ARG A 8 23.76 -17.54 26.41
CA ARG A 8 24.51 -16.93 25.29
C ARG A 8 24.15 -17.55 23.95
N GLN A 9 23.97 -18.86 23.89
CA GLN A 9 23.63 -19.57 22.67
C GLN A 9 22.20 -19.24 22.18
N VAL A 10 21.25 -19.22 23.11
CA VAL A 10 19.88 -18.83 22.83
C VAL A 10 19.79 -17.36 22.37
N GLY A 11 20.52 -16.47 23.06
CA GLY A 11 20.61 -15.07 22.69
C GLY A 11 21.18 -14.86 21.28
N PHE A 12 22.21 -15.62 20.92
CA PHE A 12 22.80 -15.56 19.59
C PHE A 12 21.83 -16.05 18.49
N VAL A 13 21.10 -17.13 18.74
CA VAL A 13 20.09 -17.64 17.81
C VAL A 13 18.95 -16.64 17.59
N ILE A 14 18.48 -16.01 18.68
CA ILE A 14 17.44 -14.97 18.60
C ILE A 14 17.94 -13.77 17.80
N LEU A 15 19.17 -13.30 18.08
CA LEU A 15 19.75 -12.18 17.34
C LEU A 15 19.92 -12.51 15.85
N LEU A 16 20.39 -13.69 15.52
CA LEU A 16 20.52 -14.15 14.15
C LEU A 16 19.16 -14.22 13.45
N ALA A 17 18.12 -14.71 14.14
CA ALA A 17 16.75 -14.74 13.61
C ALA A 17 16.21 -13.33 13.31
N ILE A 18 16.48 -12.37 14.18
CA ILE A 18 16.11 -10.96 13.97
C ILE A 18 16.83 -10.36 12.76
N ILE A 19 18.13 -10.63 12.62
CA ILE A 19 18.93 -10.15 11.48
C ILE A 19 18.39 -10.75 10.17
N VAL A 20 18.12 -12.05 10.14
CA VAL A 20 17.56 -12.71 8.96
C VAL A 20 16.17 -12.12 8.63
N ALA A 21 15.30 -11.94 9.62
CA ALA A 21 13.99 -11.31 9.45
C ALA A 21 14.09 -9.89 8.86
N ALA A 22 15.08 -9.11 9.33
CA ALA A 22 15.33 -7.78 8.79
C ALA A 22 15.82 -7.82 7.33
N LEU A 23 16.72 -8.75 6.99
CA LEU A 23 17.25 -8.92 5.63
C LEU A 23 16.16 -9.35 4.63
N VAL A 24 15.18 -10.16 5.06
CA VAL A 24 14.04 -10.58 4.22
C VAL A 24 12.99 -9.46 4.08
N GLY A 25 13.20 -8.32 4.75
CA GLY A 25 12.29 -7.17 4.66
C GLY A 25 11.02 -7.31 5.48
N LEU A 26 11.06 -8.11 6.57
CA LEU A 26 9.90 -8.28 7.45
C LEU A 26 9.50 -6.97 8.16
N PHE A 27 10.44 -6.06 8.35
CA PHE A 27 10.23 -4.81 9.10
C PHE A 27 9.92 -3.59 8.25
N SER A 28 10.13 -3.66 6.92
CA SER A 28 9.82 -2.55 6.01
C SER A 28 9.80 -3.01 4.55
N GLN A 29 10.58 -2.39 3.70
CA GLN A 29 10.66 -2.71 2.28
C GLN A 29 11.44 -4.00 2.04
N GLY A 30 10.83 -4.96 1.31
CA GLY A 30 11.51 -6.20 0.95
C GLY A 30 10.56 -7.22 0.32
N VAL A 31 11.10 -8.38 -0.04
CA VAL A 31 10.36 -9.44 -0.76
C VAL A 31 9.12 -9.93 0.00
N VAL A 32 9.16 -9.96 1.33
CA VAL A 32 8.03 -10.38 2.18
C VAL A 32 6.99 -9.27 2.30
N SER A 33 7.41 -8.00 2.22
CA SER A 33 6.50 -6.85 2.30
C SER A 33 5.74 -6.61 1.01
N SER A 34 6.39 -6.81 -0.14
CA SER A 34 5.80 -6.56 -1.44
C SER A 34 4.63 -7.49 -1.74
N ALA A 35 3.54 -6.94 -2.20
CA ALA A 35 2.35 -7.67 -2.57
C ALA A 35 1.71 -7.09 -3.84
N GLU A 36 1.09 -7.97 -4.60
CA GLU A 36 0.32 -7.65 -5.78
C GLU A 36 -1.10 -8.16 -5.62
N LYS A 37 -2.07 -7.36 -6.03
CA LYS A 37 -3.46 -7.77 -6.14
C LYS A 37 -4.06 -7.28 -7.44
N ILE A 38 -4.92 -8.10 -8.01
CA ILE A 38 -5.64 -7.83 -9.26
C ILE A 38 -7.13 -7.94 -8.95
N ASN A 39 -7.94 -7.05 -9.54
CA ASN A 39 -9.39 -7.11 -9.38
C ASN A 39 -10.01 -8.28 -10.16
N ALA A 40 -11.30 -8.56 -9.89
CA ALA A 40 -12.02 -9.69 -10.48
C ALA A 40 -12.06 -9.68 -12.03
N THR A 41 -12.05 -8.51 -12.63
CA THR A 41 -12.08 -8.32 -14.10
C THR A 41 -10.68 -8.25 -14.74
N LYS A 42 -9.62 -8.38 -13.95
CA LYS A 42 -8.21 -8.25 -14.37
C LYS A 42 -7.88 -6.94 -15.10
N SER A 43 -8.68 -5.91 -14.86
CA SER A 43 -8.51 -4.58 -15.46
C SER A 43 -7.71 -3.62 -14.59
N VAL A 44 -7.57 -3.93 -13.31
CA VAL A 44 -6.87 -3.11 -12.32
C VAL A 44 -5.91 -3.98 -11.52
N ARG A 45 -4.67 -3.53 -11.40
CA ARG A 45 -3.60 -4.18 -10.65
C ARG A 45 -3.03 -3.19 -9.64
N LEU A 46 -2.88 -3.64 -8.42
CA LEU A 46 -2.28 -2.90 -7.32
C LEU A 46 -1.02 -3.59 -6.83
N ASP A 47 0.09 -2.88 -6.88
CA ASP A 47 1.36 -3.26 -6.25
C ASP A 47 1.56 -2.39 -5.01
N TYR A 48 1.74 -2.99 -3.85
CA TYR A 48 1.84 -2.28 -2.59
C TYR A 48 2.73 -3.00 -1.58
N GLU A 49 3.05 -2.34 -0.49
CA GLU A 49 3.79 -2.93 0.62
C GLU A 49 2.84 -3.28 1.77
N ARG A 50 2.89 -4.54 2.24
CA ARG A 50 2.06 -5.02 3.35
C ARG A 50 2.49 -4.47 4.70
N PHE A 51 3.78 -4.23 4.86
CA PHE A 51 4.38 -3.77 6.10
C PHE A 51 4.93 -2.37 5.92
N GLY A 52 4.54 -1.49 6.81
CA GLY A 52 5.00 -0.11 6.84
C GLY A 52 5.31 0.34 8.25
N ARG A 53 5.82 1.53 8.39
CA ARG A 53 6.11 2.16 9.67
C ARG A 53 5.32 3.45 9.80
N ARG A 54 4.87 3.75 11.01
CA ARG A 54 4.20 5.02 11.30
C ARG A 54 5.09 6.21 10.96
N GLN A 55 4.50 7.25 10.38
CA GLN A 55 5.18 8.48 9.95
C GLN A 55 6.29 8.26 8.89
N THR A 56 6.29 7.12 8.23
CA THR A 56 7.17 6.84 7.10
C THR A 56 6.34 6.71 5.85
N GLU A 57 6.70 7.44 4.80
CA GLU A 57 5.98 7.39 3.54
C GLU A 57 5.98 5.98 2.95
N SER A 58 4.81 5.49 2.60
CA SER A 58 4.57 4.24 1.90
C SER A 58 4.08 4.54 0.49
N ARG A 59 4.54 3.76 -0.47
CA ARG A 59 4.14 3.92 -1.87
C ARG A 59 3.32 2.73 -2.33
N MET A 60 2.39 2.99 -3.21
CA MET A 60 1.66 1.98 -3.96
C MET A 60 1.58 2.38 -5.43
N GLN A 61 1.53 1.40 -6.30
CA GLN A 61 1.38 1.59 -7.73
C GLN A 61 0.10 0.95 -8.20
N LEU A 62 -0.75 1.75 -8.81
CA LEU A 62 -2.00 1.32 -9.41
C LEU A 62 -1.85 1.32 -10.93
N ASN A 63 -2.04 0.17 -11.55
CA ASN A 63 -2.04 0.03 -13.00
C ASN A 63 -3.44 -0.33 -13.46
N PHE A 64 -3.98 0.39 -14.41
CA PHE A 64 -5.30 0.09 -14.96
C PHE A 64 -5.41 0.42 -16.44
N LEU A 65 -6.33 -0.29 -17.11
CA LEU A 65 -6.67 -0.06 -18.49
C LEU A 65 -7.86 0.88 -18.60
N VAL A 66 -7.74 1.92 -19.40
CA VAL A 66 -8.83 2.87 -19.66
C VAL A 66 -9.84 2.25 -20.62
N LYS A 67 -11.03 1.90 -20.12
CA LYS A 67 -12.10 1.27 -20.90
C LYS A 67 -12.94 2.24 -21.71
N ALA A 68 -13.06 3.45 -21.24
CA ALA A 68 -13.80 4.52 -21.90
C ALA A 68 -13.03 5.84 -21.86
N ALA A 69 -13.06 6.57 -22.96
CA ALA A 69 -12.42 7.88 -23.04
C ALA A 69 -13.10 8.87 -22.07
N GLY A 70 -12.33 9.82 -21.55
CA GLY A 70 -12.79 10.88 -20.70
C GLY A 70 -12.37 10.72 -19.25
N LYS A 71 -13.29 10.99 -18.34
CA LYS A 71 -13.02 11.06 -16.90
C LYS A 71 -12.83 9.69 -16.27
N SER A 72 -11.74 9.53 -15.51
CA SER A 72 -11.51 8.37 -14.66
C SER A 72 -11.28 8.81 -13.21
N THR A 73 -11.96 8.16 -12.29
CA THR A 73 -11.88 8.44 -10.86
C THR A 73 -11.32 7.24 -10.13
N ILE A 74 -10.24 7.45 -9.39
CA ILE A 74 -9.65 6.47 -8.49
C ILE A 74 -10.10 6.82 -7.07
N SER A 75 -10.64 5.84 -6.34
CA SER A 75 -11.03 6.01 -4.95
C SER A 75 -10.23 5.08 -4.05
N LEU A 76 -9.62 5.62 -3.02
CA LEU A 76 -8.93 4.88 -1.97
C LEU A 76 -9.67 5.09 -0.64
N THR A 77 -10.29 4.04 -0.15
CA THR A 77 -11.02 4.03 1.12
C THR A 77 -10.22 3.30 2.17
N ALA A 78 -9.87 3.98 3.25
CA ALA A 78 -9.27 3.36 4.42
C ALA A 78 -10.35 2.98 5.43
N GLU A 79 -10.17 1.87 6.12
CA GLU A 79 -11.05 1.41 7.21
C GLU A 79 -11.22 2.49 8.30
N ASN A 80 -10.16 3.26 8.54
CA ASN A 80 -10.21 4.44 9.40
C ASN A 80 -9.75 5.66 8.61
N SER A 81 -10.60 6.66 8.50
CA SER A 81 -10.33 7.90 7.76
C SER A 81 -9.10 8.67 8.21
N ASN A 82 -8.67 8.46 9.45
CA ASN A 82 -7.51 9.12 10.05
C ASN A 82 -6.26 8.23 10.10
N ALA A 83 -6.29 7.07 9.44
CA ALA A 83 -5.16 6.14 9.47
C ALA A 83 -4.00 6.59 8.58
N TYR A 84 -4.27 7.38 7.55
CA TYR A 84 -3.28 7.83 6.57
C TYR A 84 -3.41 9.32 6.28
N GLU A 85 -2.26 9.93 6.06
CA GLU A 85 -2.17 11.28 5.49
C GLU A 85 -1.87 11.16 3.99
N PRO A 86 -2.69 11.78 3.13
CA PRO A 86 -2.43 11.79 1.69
C PRO A 86 -1.14 12.54 1.39
N GLY A 87 -0.29 11.92 0.59
CA GLY A 87 0.91 12.53 0.07
C GLY A 87 0.77 12.92 -1.41
N SER A 88 1.85 12.82 -2.14
CA SER A 88 1.86 13.09 -3.58
C SER A 88 1.27 11.94 -4.38
N VAL A 89 0.72 12.27 -5.54
CA VAL A 89 0.23 11.33 -6.54
C VAL A 89 0.87 11.67 -7.87
N TRP A 90 1.41 10.68 -8.57
CA TRP A 90 2.03 10.90 -9.87
C TRP A 90 1.58 9.83 -10.89
N PRO A 91 1.15 10.20 -12.11
CA PRO A 91 0.94 11.57 -12.59
C PRO A 91 -0.04 12.37 -11.73
N GLN A 92 0.17 13.67 -11.66
CA GLN A 92 -0.71 14.53 -10.87
C GLN A 92 -2.14 14.46 -11.40
N PRO A 93 -3.15 14.15 -10.56
CA PRO A 93 -4.55 14.17 -10.98
C PRO A 93 -5.02 15.60 -11.24
N ASP A 94 -6.01 15.74 -12.13
CA ASP A 94 -6.63 17.04 -12.41
C ASP A 94 -7.34 17.59 -11.19
N SER A 95 -7.92 16.72 -10.37
CA SER A 95 -8.43 17.08 -9.06
C SER A 95 -8.25 15.96 -8.04
N MET A 96 -8.05 16.34 -6.78
CA MET A 96 -7.91 15.42 -5.65
C MET A 96 -8.67 15.99 -4.46
N TYR A 97 -9.55 15.19 -3.86
CA TYR A 97 -10.31 15.58 -2.69
C TYR A 97 -10.61 14.39 -1.80
N SER A 98 -10.90 14.65 -0.53
CA SER A 98 -11.28 13.63 0.44
C SER A 98 -12.71 13.86 0.91
N HIS A 99 -13.51 12.79 0.93
CA HIS A 99 -14.87 12.82 1.43
C HIS A 99 -15.23 11.50 2.10
N GLY A 100 -15.76 11.56 3.32
CA GLY A 100 -16.23 10.39 4.06
C GLY A 100 -15.16 9.31 4.28
N GLY A 101 -13.90 9.68 4.49
CA GLY A 101 -12.80 8.73 4.68
C GLY A 101 -12.27 8.10 3.39
N THR A 102 -12.73 8.57 2.25
CA THR A 102 -12.27 8.14 0.93
C THR A 102 -11.53 9.28 0.25
N LEU A 103 -10.34 8.98 -0.27
CA LEU A 103 -9.55 9.87 -1.12
C LEU A 103 -9.94 9.63 -2.57
N TYR A 104 -10.35 10.68 -3.28
CA TYR A 104 -10.67 10.65 -4.68
C TYR A 104 -9.61 11.37 -5.50
N MET A 105 -9.16 10.71 -6.56
CA MET A 105 -8.21 11.25 -7.54
C MET A 105 -8.85 11.16 -8.91
N VAL A 106 -8.98 12.29 -9.58
CA VAL A 106 -9.72 12.42 -10.84
C VAL A 106 -8.78 12.82 -11.96
N TYR A 107 -8.84 12.09 -13.05
CA TYR A 107 -8.16 12.36 -14.32
C TYR A 107 -9.23 12.63 -15.39
N ASP A 108 -9.25 13.82 -15.99
CA ASP A 108 -10.36 14.25 -16.84
C ASP A 108 -10.21 13.81 -18.30
N GLU A 109 -9.00 13.65 -18.81
CA GLU A 109 -8.75 13.46 -20.24
C GLU A 109 -7.92 12.18 -20.55
N LEU A 110 -8.47 11.02 -20.21
CA LEU A 110 -7.83 9.76 -20.57
C LEU A 110 -8.40 9.19 -21.88
N LYS A 111 -7.54 8.55 -22.68
CA LYS A 111 -7.92 7.92 -23.94
C LYS A 111 -8.26 6.45 -23.72
N LYS A 112 -9.33 5.99 -24.38
CA LYS A 112 -9.68 4.57 -24.36
C LYS A 112 -8.53 3.72 -24.91
N GLY A 113 -8.21 2.65 -24.19
CA GLY A 113 -7.14 1.71 -24.55
C GLY A 113 -5.79 2.04 -23.92
N ASP A 114 -5.61 3.22 -23.29
CA ASP A 114 -4.39 3.56 -22.60
C ASP A 114 -4.24 2.71 -21.34
N SER A 115 -3.00 2.29 -21.08
CA SER A 115 -2.61 1.69 -19.80
C SER A 115 -1.96 2.76 -18.93
N ILE A 116 -2.58 3.05 -17.80
CA ILE A 116 -2.15 4.10 -16.88
C ILE A 116 -1.53 3.50 -15.64
N SER A 117 -0.36 4.02 -15.26
CA SER A 117 0.30 3.73 -13.99
C SER A 117 0.25 4.94 -13.09
N VAL A 118 -0.35 4.81 -11.92
CA VAL A 118 -0.45 5.87 -10.92
C VAL A 118 0.32 5.47 -9.68
N TRP A 119 1.28 6.30 -9.28
CA TRP A 119 2.01 6.17 -8.03
C TRP A 119 1.33 7.00 -6.97
N ILE A 120 0.94 6.36 -5.87
CA ILE A 120 0.26 6.99 -4.75
C ILE A 120 1.17 6.89 -3.53
N PHE A 121 1.48 8.03 -2.94
CA PHE A 121 2.29 8.14 -1.74
C PHE A 121 1.39 8.53 -0.57
N ILE A 122 1.42 7.73 0.49
CA ILE A 122 0.65 7.94 1.71
C ILE A 122 1.55 7.77 2.92
N THR A 123 1.28 8.51 3.98
CA THR A 123 1.99 8.39 5.25
C THR A 123 1.05 7.86 6.31
N PRO A 124 1.31 6.64 6.85
CA PRO A 124 0.50 6.12 7.93
C PRO A 124 0.66 6.96 9.21
N SER A 125 -0.45 7.41 9.76
CA SER A 125 -0.48 8.20 11.00
C SER A 125 -0.71 7.35 12.25
N ARG A 126 -1.24 6.14 12.09
CA ARG A 126 -1.53 5.21 13.18
C ARG A 126 -0.95 3.83 12.93
N ALA A 127 -0.43 3.22 14.00
CA ALA A 127 0.00 1.83 13.99
C ALA A 127 -1.20 0.88 14.03
N GLY A 128 -1.03 -0.32 13.51
CA GLY A 128 -2.03 -1.37 13.50
C GLY A 128 -2.24 -2.00 12.13
N LYS A 129 -3.18 -2.95 12.08
CA LYS A 129 -3.61 -3.57 10.83
C LYS A 129 -4.81 -2.82 10.27
N TRP A 130 -4.69 -2.35 9.04
CA TRP A 130 -5.72 -1.58 8.35
C TRP A 130 -6.15 -2.29 7.08
N ASN A 131 -7.46 -2.42 6.90
CA ASN A 131 -8.05 -2.91 5.67
C ASN A 131 -8.43 -1.72 4.79
N ASN A 132 -8.07 -1.79 3.52
CA ASN A 132 -8.27 -0.71 2.57
C ASN A 132 -8.95 -1.26 1.31
N VAL A 133 -9.62 -0.39 0.60
CA VAL A 133 -10.22 -0.70 -0.70
C VAL A 133 -9.82 0.37 -1.70
N ILE A 134 -9.26 -0.05 -2.83
CA ILE A 134 -9.00 0.84 -3.95
C ILE A 134 -9.88 0.45 -5.14
N ARG A 135 -10.44 1.43 -5.81
CA ARG A 135 -11.36 1.23 -6.95
C ARG A 135 -11.08 2.24 -8.04
N VAL A 136 -11.22 1.81 -9.27
CA VAL A 136 -11.17 2.67 -10.45
C VAL A 136 -12.54 2.69 -11.09
N ASN A 137 -13.16 3.86 -11.20
CA ASN A 137 -14.52 4.04 -11.72
C ASN A 137 -15.53 3.08 -11.06
N ASN A 138 -16.32 2.37 -11.87
CA ASN A 138 -17.29 1.37 -11.42
C ASN A 138 -16.72 -0.06 -11.46
N GLU A 139 -15.42 -0.22 -11.69
CA GLU A 139 -14.80 -1.53 -11.69
C GLU A 139 -14.81 -2.16 -10.28
N PRO A 140 -14.75 -3.51 -10.18
CA PRO A 140 -14.62 -4.17 -8.91
C PRO A 140 -13.43 -3.65 -8.12
N GLY A 141 -13.62 -3.33 -6.85
CA GLY A 141 -12.56 -2.83 -5.97
C GLY A 141 -11.57 -3.93 -5.59
N ILE A 142 -10.36 -3.51 -5.27
CA ILE A 142 -9.31 -4.37 -4.69
C ILE A 142 -9.29 -4.13 -3.19
N GLN A 143 -9.54 -5.18 -2.41
CA GLN A 143 -9.36 -5.16 -0.97
C GLN A 143 -7.94 -5.59 -0.63
N PHE A 144 -7.27 -4.81 0.19
CA PHE A 144 -5.91 -5.12 0.63
C PHE A 144 -5.69 -4.66 2.07
N TRP A 145 -4.76 -5.28 2.75
CA TRP A 145 -4.42 -4.93 4.12
C TRP A 145 -2.96 -4.47 4.23
N GLN A 146 -2.73 -3.60 5.18
CA GLN A 146 -1.39 -3.17 5.57
C GLN A 146 -1.24 -3.26 7.09
N PHE A 147 -0.07 -3.67 7.52
CA PHE A 147 0.31 -3.66 8.94
C PHE A 147 1.36 -2.57 9.16
N ILE A 148 1.04 -1.64 10.02
CA ILE A 148 1.87 -0.48 10.31
C ILE A 148 2.46 -0.61 11.70
N TYR A 149 3.79 -0.68 11.74
CA TYR A 149 4.54 -0.69 13.00
C TYR A 149 4.53 0.71 13.65
N PRO A 150 4.63 0.76 14.99
CA PRO A 150 4.77 2.01 15.74
C PRO A 150 5.95 2.87 15.32
#